data_8f9e736b08569e9278c37f26b9f5b815
#
_entry.id   8f9e736b08569e9278c37f26b9f5b815
#
_cell.length_a   1.000
_cell.length_b   1.000
_cell.length_c   1.000
_cell.angle_alpha   90.00
_cell.angle_beta   90.00
_cell.angle_gamma   90.00
#
_symmetry.space_group_name_H-M   'P 1'
#
loop_
_entity.id
_entity.type
_entity.pdbx_description
1 polymer ?
#
loop_
_entity_poly.entity_id
_entity_poly.type
_entity_poly.pdbx_seq_one_letter_code
_entity_poly.pdbx_strand_id
1 'polypeptide(L)'
;MKRSRLAGFAGLFLLVPTSIACGGSAPSEDSAGAETTTTAQTSDFPVTIGELTIDAEPVRIISMSASATETLFTIGAGDNIVAVDNYSNHPAETGALTKLDAYQPNVEAISGLEPDLVIISYDPGNLVEQLSALGIPVFVAGAVPDLAGAYLQIEQLGALTGRLPEALQLSGTMRAEIEALVAGAVVVDPPLSYFYELDPTPYTVTSNTFIGGVMSLFGLSNIADGVEPGNDYPQLSAEVVVEKDPDIIFLADTKCCAQSADTVAARDGWGGLSAVRSGSIVELDDDIASRWGPRLVELVRVVAEAVASVVTASP
;
A
#
# COMPACT_ATOMS: atom_id res chain seq x y z
N MET A 1 -38.41 37.73 -28.44
CA MET A 1 -38.17 38.95 -29.24
C MET A 1 -36.69 39.12 -29.46
N LYS A 2 -36.32 39.32 -30.76
CA LYS A 2 -35.03 39.71 -31.38
C LYS A 2 -33.87 38.72 -31.25
N ARG A 3 -33.53 37.87 -32.25
CA ARG A 3 -33.01 38.11 -33.62
C ARG A 3 -31.81 39.06 -33.65
N SER A 4 -30.58 38.59 -33.97
CA SER A 4 -29.93 38.58 -35.30
C SER A 4 -28.45 38.91 -35.10
N ARG A 5 -27.39 38.54 -35.77
CA ARG A 5 -27.10 38.12 -37.13
C ARG A 5 -25.65 37.60 -37.26
N LEU A 6 -25.47 36.73 -38.17
CA LEU A 6 -24.30 36.38 -38.97
C LEU A 6 -23.42 37.54 -39.46
N ALA A 7 -22.11 37.27 -39.61
CA ALA A 7 -21.18 37.60 -40.70
C ALA A 7 -19.90 36.84 -40.41
N GLY A 8 -19.30 36.02 -41.18
CA GLY A 8 -19.11 35.77 -42.60
C GLY A 8 -17.95 36.59 -43.19
N PHE A 9 -16.67 36.10 -43.20
CA PHE A 9 -15.71 36.58 -44.16
C PHE A 9 -14.81 35.46 -44.67
N ALA A 10 -14.78 35.34 -45.99
CA ALA A 10 -14.04 34.38 -46.81
C ALA A 10 -12.72 35.00 -47.30
N GLY A 11 -11.76 34.14 -47.56
CA GLY A 11 -10.88 34.25 -48.72
C GLY A 11 -9.53 34.91 -48.54
N LEU A 12 -8.47 34.18 -48.74
CA LEU A 12 -7.66 34.44 -49.95
C LEU A 12 -6.55 33.41 -50.09
N PHE A 13 -6.53 32.73 -51.24
CA PHE A 13 -5.47 31.89 -51.80
C PHE A 13 -4.30 32.79 -52.27
N LEU A 14 -3.06 32.37 -52.04
CA LEU A 14 -1.91 32.77 -52.86
C LEU A 14 -0.99 31.56 -53.04
N LEU A 15 -1.02 31.07 -54.28
CA LEU A 15 0.00 30.20 -54.91
C LEU A 15 1.16 31.06 -55.43
N VAL A 16 2.36 30.47 -55.51
CA VAL A 16 3.38 30.59 -56.61
C VAL A 16 4.80 30.44 -56.05
N PRO A 17 5.82 30.00 -56.80
CA PRO A 17 6.05 28.75 -57.52
C PRO A 17 7.39 28.06 -57.17
N THR A 18 7.54 26.85 -57.71
CA THR A 18 8.74 26.03 -57.90
C THR A 18 9.92 26.71 -58.53
N SER A 19 11.15 26.41 -58.05
CA SER A 19 12.38 26.45 -58.83
C SER A 19 13.20 25.18 -58.53
N ILE A 20 13.43 24.45 -59.60
CA ILE A 20 14.29 23.26 -59.72
C ILE A 20 15.70 23.78 -59.98
N ALA A 21 16.71 23.26 -59.24
CA ALA A 21 18.09 23.24 -59.71
C ALA A 21 18.78 21.96 -59.24
N CYS A 22 19.17 21.14 -60.24
CA CYS A 22 20.00 19.94 -60.08
C CYS A 22 21.45 20.31 -59.79
N GLY A 23 22.14 19.51 -58.99
CA GLY A 23 23.61 19.50 -58.87
C GLY A 23 24.02 18.40 -57.89
N GLY A 24 24.50 17.26 -58.44
CA GLY A 24 24.88 16.06 -57.70
C GLY A 24 26.25 16.16 -57.04
N SER A 25 26.47 15.36 -56.05
CA SER A 25 27.61 14.45 -55.79
C SER A 25 27.42 13.84 -54.38
N ALA A 26 27.34 12.54 -54.28
CA ALA A 26 27.56 11.74 -53.08
C ALA A 26 29.07 11.39 -52.99
N PRO A 27 29.56 10.70 -51.93
CA PRO A 27 29.05 10.39 -50.61
C PRO A 27 30.03 10.74 -49.44
N SER A 28 29.55 10.81 -48.22
CA SER A 28 30.35 10.48 -47.05
C SER A 28 29.41 10.01 -45.95
N GLU A 29 29.53 8.73 -45.62
CA GLU A 29 28.95 8.12 -44.41
C GLU A 29 29.61 8.79 -43.19
N ASP A 30 28.81 9.49 -42.42
CA ASP A 30 29.19 9.87 -41.07
C ASP A 30 28.10 9.40 -40.13
N SER A 31 28.44 8.32 -39.39
CA SER A 31 27.64 7.74 -38.34
C SER A 31 27.50 8.74 -37.21
N ALA A 32 26.45 9.56 -37.25
CA ALA A 32 26.04 10.32 -36.09
C ALA A 32 25.43 9.34 -35.04
N GLY A 33 26.27 8.99 -34.06
CA GLY A 33 25.82 8.33 -32.87
C GLY A 33 24.70 9.15 -32.23
N ALA A 34 23.54 8.52 -32.06
CA ALA A 34 22.50 9.08 -31.24
C ALA A 34 23.02 9.15 -29.79
N GLU A 35 23.47 10.31 -29.38
CA GLU A 35 23.67 10.62 -27.97
C GLU A 35 22.30 10.55 -27.31
N THR A 36 22.05 9.44 -26.63
CA THR A 36 20.96 9.32 -25.65
C THR A 36 21.30 10.32 -24.56
N THR A 37 20.74 11.51 -24.64
CA THR A 37 20.76 12.48 -23.56
C THR A 37 19.94 11.90 -22.45
N THR A 38 20.57 11.13 -21.56
CA THR A 38 20.02 10.82 -20.25
C THR A 38 19.88 12.17 -19.54
N THR A 39 18.68 12.70 -19.51
CA THR A 39 18.35 13.84 -18.66
C THR A 39 18.60 13.34 -17.24
N ALA A 40 19.70 13.75 -16.64
CA ALA A 40 19.93 13.56 -15.22
C ALA A 40 18.74 14.23 -14.52
N GLN A 41 17.87 13.45 -13.90
CA GLN A 41 16.89 13.97 -12.96
C GLN A 41 17.70 14.68 -11.87
N THR A 42 17.55 15.99 -11.78
CA THR A 42 18.07 16.76 -10.66
C THR A 42 17.32 16.29 -9.44
N SER A 43 17.98 15.49 -8.60
CA SER A 43 17.44 15.11 -7.30
C SER A 43 17.17 16.38 -6.50
N ASP A 44 15.93 16.57 -6.05
CA ASP A 44 15.50 17.73 -5.25
C ASP A 44 15.98 17.64 -3.79
N PHE A 45 17.22 17.18 -3.56
CA PHE A 45 17.84 17.17 -2.23
C PHE A 45 18.44 18.53 -1.89
N PRO A 46 18.42 18.97 -0.60
CA PRO A 46 18.00 18.20 0.57
C PRO A 46 16.46 18.06 0.69
N VAL A 47 16.02 16.92 1.23
CA VAL A 47 14.62 16.64 1.54
C VAL A 47 14.40 16.66 3.06
N THR A 48 13.38 17.38 3.51
CA THR A 48 13.02 17.44 4.94
C THR A 48 11.59 16.95 5.16
N ILE A 49 11.42 15.97 6.06
CA ILE A 49 10.11 15.46 6.50
C ILE A 49 10.09 15.48 8.03
N GLY A 50 9.26 16.32 8.61
CA GLY A 50 9.27 16.57 10.04
C GLY A 50 10.62 17.13 10.50
N GLU A 51 11.30 16.42 11.39
CA GLU A 51 12.64 16.78 11.89
C GLU A 51 13.77 16.09 11.12
N LEU A 52 13.44 15.13 10.25
CA LEU A 52 14.42 14.40 9.45
C LEU A 52 14.80 15.18 8.20
N THR A 53 16.10 15.39 7.98
CA THR A 53 16.65 15.95 6.74
C THR A 53 17.63 14.97 6.11
N ILE A 54 17.43 14.70 4.82
CA ILE A 54 18.33 13.88 3.98
C ILE A 54 18.99 14.83 2.98
N ASP A 55 20.32 14.96 3.07
CA ASP A 55 21.07 15.93 2.26
C ASP A 55 21.34 15.48 0.81
N ALA A 56 21.37 14.17 0.58
CA ALA A 56 21.61 13.57 -0.72
C ALA A 56 20.79 12.28 -0.90
N GLU A 57 20.57 11.85 -2.14
CA GLU A 57 19.87 10.60 -2.45
C GLU A 57 20.54 9.40 -1.77
N PRO A 58 19.81 8.64 -0.91
CA PRO A 58 20.36 7.48 -0.24
C PRO A 58 20.67 6.36 -1.21
N VAL A 59 21.87 5.77 -1.12
CA VAL A 59 22.31 4.63 -1.92
C VAL A 59 22.48 3.34 -1.11
N ARG A 60 22.35 3.43 0.21
CA ARG A 60 22.43 2.30 1.16
C ARG A 60 21.28 2.39 2.16
N ILE A 61 20.17 1.79 1.83
CA ILE A 61 18.94 1.84 2.63
C ILE A 61 18.80 0.54 3.43
N ILE A 62 18.48 0.67 4.72
CA ILE A 62 17.98 -0.43 5.53
C ILE A 62 16.47 -0.23 5.73
N SER A 63 15.65 -1.20 5.35
CA SER A 63 14.21 -1.16 5.54
C SER A 63 13.76 -2.23 6.55
N MET A 64 13.40 -1.80 7.76
CA MET A 64 12.83 -2.65 8.81
C MET A 64 11.32 -2.38 8.96
N SER A 65 10.63 -2.30 7.83
CA SER A 65 9.19 -2.18 7.70
C SER A 65 8.74 -2.89 6.44
N ALA A 66 7.98 -3.96 6.56
CA ALA A 66 7.53 -4.73 5.40
C ALA A 66 6.71 -3.90 4.42
N SER A 67 5.83 -3.00 4.90
CA SER A 67 5.06 -2.07 4.07
C SER A 67 5.95 -1.08 3.31
N ALA A 68 6.97 -0.53 3.99
CA ALA A 68 7.93 0.37 3.37
C ALA A 68 8.81 -0.38 2.36
N THR A 69 9.26 -1.60 2.68
CA THR A 69 10.05 -2.43 1.76
C THR A 69 9.31 -2.66 0.44
N GLU A 70 8.04 -3.07 0.48
CA GLU A 70 7.21 -3.24 -0.73
C GLU A 70 7.09 -1.94 -1.54
N THR A 71 6.89 -0.82 -0.84
CA THR A 71 6.80 0.50 -1.46
C THR A 71 8.10 0.86 -2.16
N LEU A 72 9.25 0.72 -1.49
CA LEU A 72 10.57 1.06 -2.04
C LEU A 72 10.89 0.25 -3.31
N PHE A 73 10.60 -1.04 -3.32
CA PHE A 73 10.75 -1.85 -4.52
C PHE A 73 9.83 -1.38 -5.64
N THR A 74 8.56 -1.09 -5.31
CA THR A 74 7.56 -0.68 -6.31
C THR A 74 7.88 0.67 -6.97
N ILE A 75 8.46 1.62 -6.20
CA ILE A 75 8.86 2.93 -6.75
C ILE A 75 10.27 2.94 -7.34
N GLY A 76 10.95 1.78 -7.42
CA GLY A 76 12.25 1.66 -8.06
C GLY A 76 13.44 2.07 -7.18
N ALA A 77 13.30 2.09 -5.85
CA ALA A 77 14.38 2.29 -4.88
C ALA A 77 14.96 0.95 -4.35
N GLY A 78 14.48 -0.19 -4.86
CA GLY A 78 14.85 -1.53 -4.38
C GLY A 78 16.34 -1.85 -4.48
N ASP A 79 17.01 -1.39 -5.53
CA ASP A 79 18.45 -1.63 -5.75
C ASP A 79 19.34 -0.98 -4.68
N ASN A 80 18.83 0.04 -3.99
CA ASN A 80 19.54 0.73 -2.91
C ASN A 80 19.35 0.05 -1.55
N ILE A 81 18.51 -0.99 -1.45
CA ILE A 81 18.24 -1.68 -0.18
C ILE A 81 19.36 -2.71 0.09
N VAL A 82 20.08 -2.52 1.19
CA VAL A 82 21.18 -3.42 1.61
C VAL A 82 20.76 -4.43 2.68
N ALA A 83 19.70 -4.14 3.44
CA ALA A 83 19.13 -5.06 4.43
C ALA A 83 17.65 -4.77 4.66
N VAL A 84 16.92 -5.82 5.07
CA VAL A 84 15.50 -5.74 5.42
C VAL A 84 15.24 -6.50 6.72
N ASP A 85 14.04 -6.33 7.31
CA ASP A 85 13.63 -7.15 8.45
C ASP A 85 13.22 -8.58 8.06
N ASN A 86 13.00 -9.42 9.08
CA ASN A 86 12.61 -10.82 8.91
C ASN A 86 11.20 -11.00 8.28
N TYR A 87 10.36 -9.97 8.30
CA TYR A 87 8.98 -9.98 7.80
C TYR A 87 8.88 -9.40 6.39
N SER A 88 9.90 -8.69 5.92
CA SER A 88 10.01 -8.20 4.56
C SER A 88 10.30 -9.35 3.60
N ASN A 89 9.25 -9.98 3.08
CA ASN A 89 9.27 -11.18 2.24
C ASN A 89 8.74 -10.92 0.81
N HIS A 90 8.35 -9.70 0.50
CA HIS A 90 7.89 -9.28 -0.83
C HIS A 90 8.59 -7.97 -1.25
N PRO A 91 9.00 -7.88 -2.52
CA PRO A 91 8.99 -8.92 -3.55
C PRO A 91 10.04 -10.04 -3.29
N ALA A 92 10.12 -11.04 -4.16
CA ALA A 92 10.99 -12.21 -3.98
C ALA A 92 12.47 -11.86 -3.82
N GLU A 93 12.91 -10.75 -4.39
CA GLU A 93 14.28 -10.20 -4.34
C GLU A 93 14.75 -9.94 -2.90
N THR A 94 13.80 -9.64 -1.98
CA THR A 94 14.12 -9.47 -0.55
C THR A 94 14.74 -10.70 0.08
N GLY A 95 14.53 -11.89 -0.51
CA GLY A 95 15.12 -13.16 -0.06
C GLY A 95 16.64 -13.22 -0.15
N ALA A 96 17.25 -12.40 -1.01
CA ALA A 96 18.70 -12.33 -1.17
C ALA A 96 19.37 -11.29 -0.25
N LEU A 97 18.58 -10.44 0.44
CA LEU A 97 19.08 -9.37 1.28
C LEU A 97 19.41 -9.85 2.70
N THR A 98 20.30 -9.13 3.36
CA THR A 98 20.60 -9.33 4.79
C THR A 98 19.32 -9.14 5.61
N LYS A 99 19.06 -10.08 6.53
CA LYS A 99 17.90 -10.02 7.44
C LYS A 99 18.30 -9.48 8.81
N LEU A 100 17.51 -8.53 9.30
CA LEU A 100 17.65 -7.92 10.61
C LEU A 100 16.41 -8.18 11.46
N ASP A 101 16.57 -8.17 12.78
CA ASP A 101 15.44 -8.28 13.69
C ASP A 101 14.86 -6.89 13.97
N ALA A 102 13.62 -6.64 13.53
CA ALA A 102 12.94 -5.37 13.77
C ALA A 102 12.43 -5.20 15.20
N TYR A 103 12.22 -6.29 15.94
CA TYR A 103 11.73 -6.24 17.32
C TYR A 103 12.86 -6.12 18.34
N GLN A 104 14.03 -6.68 18.04
CA GLN A 104 15.24 -6.62 18.86
C GLN A 104 16.43 -6.17 18.00
N PRO A 105 16.41 -4.92 17.51
CA PRO A 105 17.43 -4.44 16.59
C PRO A 105 18.79 -4.33 17.24
N ASN A 106 19.83 -4.72 16.50
CA ASN A 106 21.22 -4.59 16.94
C ASN A 106 21.85 -3.39 16.23
N VAL A 107 22.11 -2.33 16.99
CA VAL A 107 22.69 -1.06 16.49
C VAL A 107 24.05 -1.26 15.84
N GLU A 108 24.90 -2.16 16.36
CA GLU A 108 26.22 -2.45 15.77
C GLU A 108 26.08 -3.15 14.41
N ALA A 109 25.11 -4.08 14.29
CA ALA A 109 24.84 -4.75 13.03
C ALA A 109 24.28 -3.77 11.99
N ILE A 110 23.39 -2.86 12.39
CA ILE A 110 22.83 -1.82 11.53
C ILE A 110 23.94 -0.86 11.07
N SER A 111 24.69 -0.27 12.01
CA SER A 111 25.76 0.69 11.70
C SER A 111 26.90 0.07 10.90
N GLY A 112 27.20 -1.23 11.11
CA GLY A 112 28.20 -1.97 10.35
C GLY A 112 27.85 -2.17 8.87
N LEU A 113 26.60 -1.94 8.48
CA LEU A 113 26.17 -1.93 7.08
C LEU A 113 26.31 -0.53 6.44
N GLU A 114 26.77 0.47 7.18
CA GLU A 114 26.99 1.85 6.72
C GLU A 114 25.80 2.42 5.93
N PRO A 115 24.57 2.45 6.52
CA PRO A 115 23.39 2.95 5.83
C PRO A 115 23.37 4.48 5.75
N ASP A 116 22.84 4.99 4.63
CA ASP A 116 22.53 6.41 4.44
C ASP A 116 21.13 6.76 4.96
N LEU A 117 20.25 5.76 5.05
CA LEU A 117 18.89 5.89 5.57
C LEU A 117 18.45 4.56 6.20
N VAL A 118 17.87 4.65 7.40
CA VAL A 118 17.18 3.51 8.03
C VAL A 118 15.69 3.83 8.11
N ILE A 119 14.85 2.90 7.69
CA ILE A 119 13.39 3.00 7.74
C ILE A 119 12.88 1.94 8.71
N ILE A 120 12.10 2.34 9.70
CA ILE A 120 11.55 1.46 10.74
C ILE A 120 10.04 1.62 10.84
N SER A 121 9.31 0.58 11.26
CA SER A 121 7.85 0.66 11.47
C SER A 121 7.47 1.21 12.85
N TYR A 122 8.35 1.12 13.83
CA TYR A 122 8.20 1.67 15.18
C TYR A 122 9.59 1.84 15.80
N ASP A 123 9.71 2.51 16.93
CA ASP A 123 10.99 2.81 17.58
C ASP A 123 11.27 1.89 18.79
N PRO A 124 11.79 0.66 18.60
CA PRO A 124 12.07 -0.25 19.70
C PRO A 124 13.33 0.20 20.46
N GLY A 125 13.19 0.37 21.76
CA GLY A 125 14.34 0.66 22.62
C GLY A 125 15.04 1.99 22.32
N ASN A 126 14.34 3.00 21.79
CA ASN A 126 14.89 4.30 21.37
C ASN A 126 15.96 4.16 20.26
N LEU A 127 15.70 3.29 19.29
CA LEU A 127 16.59 3.04 18.15
C LEU A 127 16.89 4.32 17.36
N VAL A 128 15.89 5.19 17.20
CA VAL A 128 16.03 6.49 16.52
C VAL A 128 17.13 7.34 17.18
N GLU A 129 17.10 7.48 18.51
CA GLU A 129 18.11 8.24 19.25
C GLU A 129 19.50 7.61 19.11
N GLN A 130 19.59 6.28 19.23
CA GLN A 130 20.86 5.57 19.16
C GLN A 130 21.52 5.67 17.77
N LEU A 131 20.76 5.55 16.70
CA LEU A 131 21.27 5.67 15.33
C LEU A 131 21.57 7.14 14.96
N SER A 132 20.74 8.08 15.42
CA SER A 132 20.99 9.52 15.22
C SER A 132 22.26 9.98 15.91
N ALA A 133 22.60 9.44 17.09
CA ALA A 133 23.87 9.71 17.77
C ALA A 133 25.11 9.26 16.98
N LEU A 134 24.93 8.30 16.06
CA LEU A 134 25.95 7.84 15.11
C LEU A 134 25.91 8.60 13.77
N GLY A 135 25.01 9.58 13.62
CA GLY A 135 24.83 10.34 12.40
C GLY A 135 24.06 9.57 11.30
N ILE A 136 23.34 8.50 11.67
CA ILE A 136 22.55 7.70 10.76
C ILE A 136 21.11 8.21 10.76
N PRO A 137 20.58 8.72 9.64
CA PRO A 137 19.21 9.20 9.54
C PRO A 137 18.20 8.07 9.68
N VAL A 138 17.10 8.30 10.42
CA VAL A 138 16.04 7.31 10.61
C VAL A 138 14.69 7.92 10.27
N PHE A 139 13.94 7.24 9.40
CA PHE A 139 12.54 7.54 9.11
C PHE A 139 11.63 6.52 9.77
N VAL A 140 10.68 6.99 10.58
CA VAL A 140 9.67 6.13 11.21
C VAL A 140 8.44 6.05 10.31
N ALA A 141 8.33 4.97 9.54
CA ALA A 141 7.17 4.61 8.72
C ALA A 141 6.15 3.84 9.57
N GLY A 142 5.61 4.50 10.60
CA GLY A 142 4.68 3.91 11.57
C GLY A 142 3.32 3.54 11.00
N ALA A 143 2.47 2.91 11.82
CA ALA A 143 1.09 2.59 11.45
C ALA A 143 0.33 3.88 11.08
N VAL A 144 -0.44 3.78 10.01
CA VAL A 144 -1.23 4.89 9.49
C VAL A 144 -2.70 4.76 9.92
N PRO A 145 -3.39 5.88 10.15
CA PRO A 145 -4.78 5.83 10.63
C PRO A 145 -5.79 5.49 9.53
N ASP A 146 -5.47 5.82 8.27
CA ASP A 146 -6.38 5.72 7.13
C ASP A 146 -5.65 5.65 5.78
N LEU A 147 -6.41 5.55 4.69
CA LEU A 147 -5.88 5.52 3.32
C LEU A 147 -5.08 6.78 2.97
N ALA A 148 -5.49 7.95 3.46
CA ALA A 148 -4.77 9.19 3.17
C ALA A 148 -3.37 9.15 3.80
N GLY A 149 -3.26 8.61 5.02
CA GLY A 149 -1.98 8.35 5.68
C GLY A 149 -1.10 7.37 4.92
N ALA A 150 -1.70 6.29 4.36
CA ALA A 150 -0.97 5.32 3.55
C ALA A 150 -0.38 5.96 2.28
N TYR A 151 -1.18 6.74 1.55
CA TYR A 151 -0.71 7.45 0.36
C TYR A 151 0.39 8.46 0.71
N LEU A 152 0.20 9.24 1.79
CA LEU A 152 1.20 10.20 2.24
C LEU A 152 2.52 9.50 2.59
N GLN A 153 2.48 8.36 3.26
CA GLN A 153 3.68 7.62 3.62
C GLN A 153 4.42 7.09 2.38
N ILE A 154 3.70 6.61 1.35
CA ILE A 154 4.27 6.24 0.04
C ILE A 154 4.98 7.43 -0.60
N GLU A 155 4.35 8.61 -0.62
CA GLU A 155 4.91 9.84 -1.17
C GLU A 155 6.13 10.33 -0.38
N GLN A 156 6.12 10.20 0.94
CA GLN A 156 7.26 10.50 1.81
C GLN A 156 8.46 9.57 1.52
N LEU A 157 8.22 8.26 1.38
CA LEU A 157 9.25 7.30 0.99
C LEU A 157 9.84 7.64 -0.38
N GLY A 158 8.99 8.04 -1.34
CA GLY A 158 9.45 8.52 -2.64
C GLY A 158 10.31 9.77 -2.55
N ALA A 159 9.92 10.76 -1.76
CA ALA A 159 10.69 11.98 -1.55
C ALA A 159 12.06 11.68 -0.91
N LEU A 160 12.09 10.85 0.14
CA LEU A 160 13.33 10.49 0.85
C LEU A 160 14.31 9.70 -0.01
N THR A 161 13.87 9.05 -1.08
CA THR A 161 14.67 8.16 -1.91
C THR A 161 14.87 8.67 -3.35
N GLY A 162 14.48 9.93 -3.64
CA GLY A 162 14.59 10.50 -4.98
C GLY A 162 13.61 9.87 -6.01
N ARG A 163 12.53 9.23 -5.54
CA ARG A 163 11.50 8.56 -6.36
C ARG A 163 10.12 9.18 -6.17
N LEU A 164 10.06 10.49 -5.89
CA LEU A 164 8.78 11.17 -5.67
C LEU A 164 7.82 11.08 -6.87
N PRO A 165 8.25 11.21 -8.13
CA PRO A 165 7.34 11.06 -9.27
C PRO A 165 6.70 9.68 -9.34
N GLU A 166 7.47 8.61 -9.11
CA GLU A 166 7.00 7.22 -9.10
C GLU A 166 6.05 6.97 -7.92
N ALA A 167 6.35 7.53 -6.76
CA ALA A 167 5.50 7.44 -5.57
C ALA A 167 4.16 8.16 -5.75
N LEU A 168 4.15 9.35 -6.37
CA LEU A 168 2.93 10.08 -6.72
C LEU A 168 2.08 9.32 -7.74
N GLN A 169 2.73 8.69 -8.72
CA GLN A 169 2.04 7.84 -9.68
C GLN A 169 1.42 6.62 -8.98
N LEU A 170 2.17 5.96 -8.10
CA LEU A 170 1.70 4.79 -7.34
C LEU A 170 0.49 5.17 -6.46
N SER A 171 0.62 6.19 -5.62
CA SER A 171 -0.46 6.63 -4.72
C SER A 171 -1.71 7.07 -5.49
N GLY A 172 -1.53 7.76 -6.63
CA GLY A 172 -2.62 8.14 -7.53
C GLY A 172 -3.34 6.95 -8.16
N THR A 173 -2.59 5.94 -8.61
CA THR A 173 -3.15 4.70 -9.18
C THR A 173 -3.92 3.92 -8.11
N MET A 174 -3.32 3.71 -6.94
CA MET A 174 -3.99 3.02 -5.82
C MET A 174 -5.29 3.71 -5.41
N ARG A 175 -5.27 5.05 -5.32
CA ARG A 175 -6.48 5.84 -5.01
C ARG A 175 -7.58 5.61 -6.02
N ALA A 176 -7.27 5.72 -7.31
CA ALA A 176 -8.26 5.55 -8.39
C ALA A 176 -8.83 4.12 -8.42
N GLU A 177 -8.00 3.10 -8.21
CA GLU A 177 -8.46 1.70 -8.16
C GLU A 177 -9.35 1.44 -6.95
N ILE A 178 -8.98 1.93 -5.75
CA ILE A 178 -9.79 1.79 -4.53
C ILE A 178 -11.12 2.52 -4.70
N GLU A 179 -11.13 3.75 -5.21
CA GLU A 179 -12.35 4.49 -5.48
C GLU A 179 -13.27 3.76 -6.47
N ALA A 180 -12.70 3.15 -7.52
CA ALA A 180 -13.47 2.36 -8.49
C ALA A 180 -14.07 1.09 -7.87
N LEU A 181 -13.32 0.38 -7.03
CA LEU A 181 -13.81 -0.81 -6.31
C LEU A 181 -14.97 -0.46 -5.37
N VAL A 182 -14.83 0.63 -4.60
CA VAL A 182 -15.87 1.11 -3.68
C VAL A 182 -17.10 1.59 -4.43
N ALA A 183 -16.93 2.36 -5.52
CA ALA A 183 -18.05 2.84 -6.33
C ALA A 183 -18.80 1.70 -7.05
N GLY A 184 -18.13 0.60 -7.36
CA GLY A 184 -18.72 -0.60 -7.95
C GLY A 184 -19.35 -1.55 -6.95
N ALA A 185 -19.16 -1.33 -5.66
CA ALA A 185 -19.67 -2.22 -4.62
C ALA A 185 -21.20 -2.12 -4.45
N VAL A 186 -21.79 -3.24 -4.09
CA VAL A 186 -23.23 -3.31 -3.80
C VAL A 186 -23.49 -2.72 -2.41
N VAL A 187 -24.41 -1.77 -2.32
CA VAL A 187 -24.88 -1.25 -1.03
C VAL A 187 -25.91 -2.24 -0.44
N VAL A 188 -25.66 -2.71 0.76
CA VAL A 188 -26.51 -3.67 1.48
C VAL A 188 -27.23 -2.96 2.63
N ASP A 189 -28.54 -3.14 2.72
CA ASP A 189 -29.37 -2.59 3.81
C ASP A 189 -30.30 -3.71 4.34
N PRO A 190 -30.19 -4.11 5.63
CA PRO A 190 -29.22 -3.61 6.61
C PRO A 190 -27.76 -3.99 6.28
N PRO A 191 -26.78 -3.25 6.84
CA PRO A 191 -25.36 -3.55 6.65
C PRO A 191 -25.00 -4.98 7.04
N LEU A 192 -24.16 -5.65 6.22
CA LEU A 192 -23.59 -6.94 6.60
C LEU A 192 -22.64 -6.77 7.78
N SER A 193 -22.71 -7.69 8.74
CA SER A 193 -21.83 -7.74 9.87
C SER A 193 -20.59 -8.58 9.59
N TYR A 194 -19.45 -8.20 10.17
CA TYR A 194 -18.20 -8.97 9.99
C TYR A 194 -17.44 -9.17 11.29
N PHE A 195 -16.71 -10.28 11.33
CA PHE A 195 -15.65 -10.58 12.28
C PHE A 195 -14.32 -10.63 11.53
N TYR A 196 -13.28 -9.95 12.06
CA TYR A 196 -11.94 -9.97 11.48
C TYR A 196 -10.99 -10.64 12.47
N GLU A 197 -10.52 -11.83 12.15
CA GLU A 197 -9.70 -12.64 13.04
C GLU A 197 -8.22 -12.33 12.80
N LEU A 198 -7.51 -11.91 13.86
CA LEU A 198 -6.08 -11.66 13.87
C LEU A 198 -5.27 -12.86 14.32
N ASP A 199 -5.87 -13.70 15.18
CA ASP A 199 -5.30 -14.96 15.66
C ASP A 199 -6.40 -15.91 16.20
N PRO A 200 -6.10 -17.22 16.41
CA PRO A 200 -7.08 -18.20 16.83
C PRO A 200 -7.66 -17.98 18.23
N THR A 201 -7.14 -17.05 19.02
CA THR A 201 -7.65 -16.69 20.35
C THR A 201 -8.60 -15.47 20.30
N PRO A 202 -9.49 -15.39 19.37
CA PRO A 202 -10.30 -14.36 18.71
C PRO A 202 -9.91 -12.90 19.02
N TYR A 203 -8.60 -12.56 18.88
CA TYR A 203 -8.22 -11.16 18.77
C TYR A 203 -8.75 -10.59 17.46
N THR A 204 -9.22 -9.35 17.52
CA THR A 204 -9.85 -8.68 16.39
C THR A 204 -9.52 -7.19 16.35
N VAL A 205 -10.14 -6.49 15.43
CA VAL A 205 -10.04 -5.04 15.26
C VAL A 205 -11.41 -4.40 15.40
N THR A 206 -11.48 -3.13 15.83
CA THR A 206 -12.71 -2.32 15.75
C THR A 206 -12.72 -1.48 14.46
N SER A 207 -13.85 -0.82 14.19
CA SER A 207 -14.01 0.13 13.07
C SER A 207 -13.08 1.34 13.17
N ASN A 208 -12.47 1.62 14.33
CA ASN A 208 -11.54 2.74 14.53
C ASN A 208 -10.13 2.47 14.02
N THR A 209 -9.80 1.22 13.68
CA THR A 209 -8.49 0.87 13.14
C THR A 209 -8.39 1.16 11.65
N PHE A 210 -7.18 1.16 11.09
CA PHE A 210 -6.96 1.23 9.64
C PHE A 210 -7.76 0.17 8.87
N ILE A 211 -7.71 -1.10 9.35
CA ILE A 211 -8.45 -2.21 8.75
C ILE A 211 -9.95 -1.96 8.84
N GLY A 212 -10.45 -1.56 10.02
CA GLY A 212 -11.86 -1.20 10.21
C GLY A 212 -12.31 -0.07 9.29
N GLY A 213 -11.44 0.91 9.05
CA GLY A 213 -11.66 1.97 8.07
C GLY A 213 -11.82 1.44 6.64
N VAL A 214 -11.00 0.46 6.23
CA VAL A 214 -11.14 -0.22 4.92
C VAL A 214 -12.48 -0.95 4.82
N MET A 215 -12.88 -1.70 5.84
CA MET A 215 -14.17 -2.41 5.87
C MET A 215 -15.36 -1.44 5.81
N SER A 216 -15.24 -0.29 6.46
CA SER A 216 -16.26 0.77 6.47
C SER A 216 -16.52 1.40 5.11
N LEU A 217 -15.54 1.34 4.16
CA LEU A 217 -15.75 1.79 2.77
C LEU A 217 -16.87 1.01 2.06
N PHE A 218 -17.12 -0.22 2.48
CA PHE A 218 -18.15 -1.11 1.94
C PHE A 218 -19.43 -1.13 2.80
N GLY A 219 -19.52 -0.25 3.80
CA GLY A 219 -20.67 -0.17 4.70
C GLY A 219 -20.81 -1.38 5.63
N LEU A 220 -19.72 -2.12 5.86
CA LEU A 220 -19.74 -3.27 6.77
C LEU A 220 -19.82 -2.83 8.24
N SER A 221 -20.53 -3.61 9.07
CA SER A 221 -20.70 -3.40 10.51
C SER A 221 -19.79 -4.35 11.30
N ASN A 222 -18.93 -3.81 12.15
CA ASN A 222 -17.98 -4.60 12.94
C ASN A 222 -18.64 -5.17 14.20
N ILE A 223 -18.59 -6.49 14.43
CA ILE A 223 -19.17 -7.10 15.62
C ILE A 223 -18.41 -6.77 16.91
N ALA A 224 -17.16 -6.32 16.81
CA ALA A 224 -16.33 -5.95 17.96
C ALA A 224 -16.62 -4.54 18.49
N ASP A 225 -17.31 -3.70 17.71
CA ASP A 225 -17.60 -2.32 18.11
C ASP A 225 -18.40 -2.27 19.42
N GLY A 226 -17.87 -1.50 20.36
CA GLY A 226 -18.50 -1.29 21.68
C GLY A 226 -18.41 -2.48 22.66
N VAL A 227 -17.77 -3.59 22.30
CA VAL A 227 -17.59 -4.73 23.21
C VAL A 227 -16.61 -4.37 24.33
N GLU A 228 -15.49 -3.74 24.00
CA GLU A 228 -14.51 -3.27 24.97
C GLU A 228 -14.17 -1.79 24.69
N PRO A 229 -14.92 -0.86 25.31
CA PRO A 229 -14.77 0.56 25.01
C PRO A 229 -13.35 1.09 25.27
N GLY A 230 -12.75 1.72 24.25
CA GLY A 230 -11.40 2.30 24.31
C GLY A 230 -10.29 1.31 23.97
N ASN A 231 -10.60 0.07 23.66
CA ASN A 231 -9.66 -0.90 23.09
C ASN A 231 -10.02 -1.17 21.60
N ASP A 232 -9.14 -0.78 20.70
CA ASP A 232 -9.34 -0.96 19.25
C ASP A 232 -8.88 -2.34 18.76
N TYR A 233 -8.27 -3.15 19.63
CA TYR A 233 -7.82 -4.53 19.38
C TYR A 233 -8.30 -5.47 20.48
N PRO A 234 -9.64 -5.63 20.64
CA PRO A 234 -10.19 -6.46 21.71
C PRO A 234 -9.98 -7.95 21.43
N GLN A 235 -9.95 -8.73 22.52
CA GLN A 235 -10.08 -10.19 22.46
C GLN A 235 -11.52 -10.57 22.76
N LEU A 236 -12.24 -11.08 21.76
CA LEU A 236 -13.61 -11.55 21.97
C LEU A 236 -13.63 -12.95 22.60
N SER A 237 -14.70 -13.30 23.34
CA SER A 237 -14.94 -14.70 23.65
C SER A 237 -15.67 -15.41 22.50
N ALA A 238 -15.53 -16.72 22.44
CA ALA A 238 -16.25 -17.53 21.44
C ALA A 238 -17.79 -17.33 21.54
N GLU A 239 -18.30 -17.15 22.75
CA GLU A 239 -19.72 -16.91 22.99
C GLU A 239 -20.19 -15.58 22.42
N VAL A 240 -19.38 -14.54 22.52
CA VAL A 240 -19.68 -13.22 21.92
C VAL A 240 -19.74 -13.32 20.40
N VAL A 241 -18.79 -14.02 19.76
CA VAL A 241 -18.83 -14.23 18.31
C VAL A 241 -20.07 -14.99 17.88
N VAL A 242 -20.44 -16.04 18.65
CA VAL A 242 -21.66 -16.84 18.39
C VAL A 242 -22.93 -16.01 18.60
N GLU A 243 -23.00 -15.19 19.65
CA GLU A 243 -24.14 -14.30 19.91
C GLU A 243 -24.32 -13.23 18.82
N LYS A 244 -23.20 -12.67 18.33
CA LYS A 244 -23.22 -11.63 17.31
C LYS A 244 -23.50 -12.17 15.90
N ASP A 245 -23.24 -13.46 15.67
CA ASP A 245 -23.52 -14.21 14.44
C ASP A 245 -23.13 -13.44 13.14
N PRO A 246 -21.83 -13.19 12.90
CA PRO A 246 -21.40 -12.39 11.77
C PRO A 246 -21.79 -13.01 10.42
N ASP A 247 -22.11 -12.14 9.45
CA ASP A 247 -22.41 -12.52 8.07
C ASP A 247 -21.16 -12.91 7.29
N ILE A 248 -20.01 -12.32 7.64
CA ILE A 248 -18.71 -12.58 7.01
C ILE A 248 -17.65 -12.76 8.09
N ILE A 249 -16.75 -13.72 7.91
CA ILE A 249 -15.54 -13.88 8.72
C ILE A 249 -14.32 -13.69 7.81
N PHE A 250 -13.44 -12.73 8.14
CA PHE A 250 -12.16 -12.55 7.48
C PHE A 250 -11.06 -13.13 8.37
N LEU A 251 -10.25 -14.04 7.82
CA LEU A 251 -9.12 -14.67 8.51
C LEU A 251 -7.83 -14.03 8.05
N ALA A 252 -7.16 -13.28 8.93
CA ALA A 252 -5.87 -12.66 8.69
C ALA A 252 -4.71 -13.45 9.32
N ASP A 253 -4.94 -14.72 9.63
CA ASP A 253 -4.06 -15.62 10.36
C ASP A 253 -3.90 -17.00 9.67
N THR A 254 -4.06 -17.01 8.36
CA THR A 254 -3.98 -18.21 7.53
C THR A 254 -2.56 -18.77 7.43
N LYS A 255 -1.54 -17.87 7.34
CA LYS A 255 -0.12 -18.25 7.23
C LYS A 255 0.53 -18.47 8.59
N CYS A 256 0.35 -17.52 9.52
CA CYS A 256 0.97 -17.59 10.84
C CYS A 256 0.45 -18.78 11.65
N CYS A 257 -0.82 -19.05 11.56
CA CYS A 257 -1.56 -19.85 12.53
C CYS A 257 -2.37 -20.97 11.86
N ALA A 258 -2.23 -21.13 10.54
CA ALA A 258 -2.88 -22.17 9.71
C ALA A 258 -4.41 -22.22 9.87
N GLN A 259 -5.04 -21.03 10.05
CA GLN A 259 -6.48 -20.95 10.09
C GLN A 259 -7.09 -21.04 8.69
N SER A 260 -8.28 -21.64 8.62
CA SER A 260 -9.02 -21.87 7.38
C SER A 260 -10.51 -21.93 7.67
N ALA A 261 -11.34 -21.91 6.63
CA ALA A 261 -12.77 -22.11 6.75
C ALA A 261 -13.12 -23.42 7.50
N ASP A 262 -12.36 -24.49 7.23
CA ASP A 262 -12.57 -25.79 7.89
C ASP A 262 -12.22 -25.75 9.39
N THR A 263 -11.12 -25.10 9.76
CA THR A 263 -10.72 -24.98 11.18
C THR A 263 -11.71 -24.13 11.97
N VAL A 264 -12.22 -23.05 11.38
CA VAL A 264 -13.24 -22.18 11.96
C VAL A 264 -14.57 -22.93 12.15
N ALA A 265 -15.02 -23.64 11.11
CA ALA A 265 -16.27 -24.41 11.16
C ALA A 265 -16.24 -25.56 12.20
N ALA A 266 -15.04 -26.08 12.50
CA ALA A 266 -14.84 -27.15 13.49
C ALA A 266 -14.78 -26.67 14.94
N ARG A 267 -14.76 -25.35 15.20
CA ARG A 267 -14.76 -24.80 16.56
C ARG A 267 -16.09 -25.06 17.26
N ASP A 268 -16.05 -25.28 18.56
CA ASP A 268 -17.24 -25.54 19.35
C ASP A 268 -18.26 -24.40 19.26
N GLY A 269 -19.46 -24.69 18.78
CA GLY A 269 -20.55 -23.73 18.61
C GLY A 269 -20.49 -22.91 17.29
N TRP A 270 -19.38 -22.89 16.58
CA TRP A 270 -19.23 -22.02 15.39
C TRP A 270 -19.85 -22.60 14.11
N GLY A 271 -20.07 -23.92 14.04
CA GLY A 271 -20.72 -24.53 12.88
C GLY A 271 -22.14 -24.02 12.60
N GLY A 272 -22.76 -23.33 13.58
CA GLY A 272 -24.08 -22.70 13.45
C GLY A 272 -24.06 -21.26 12.94
N LEU A 273 -22.88 -20.61 12.85
CA LEU A 273 -22.75 -19.21 12.41
C LEU A 273 -23.26 -19.00 10.99
N SER A 274 -23.82 -17.84 10.75
CA SER A 274 -24.31 -17.42 9.42
C SER A 274 -23.19 -17.46 8.40
N ALA A 275 -22.00 -16.93 8.70
CA ALA A 275 -20.83 -16.97 7.85
C ALA A 275 -20.37 -18.39 7.50
N VAL A 276 -20.43 -19.33 8.48
CA VAL A 276 -20.07 -20.74 8.25
C VAL A 276 -21.08 -21.43 7.34
N ARG A 277 -22.38 -21.25 7.61
CA ARG A 277 -23.45 -21.88 6.81
C ARG A 277 -23.54 -21.38 5.38
N SER A 278 -23.24 -20.10 5.16
CA SER A 278 -23.23 -19.49 3.83
C SER A 278 -21.93 -19.71 3.07
N GLY A 279 -20.86 -20.18 3.75
CA GLY A 279 -19.52 -20.27 3.20
C GLY A 279 -18.84 -18.90 3.01
N SER A 280 -19.24 -17.91 3.81
CA SER A 280 -18.72 -16.53 3.78
C SER A 280 -17.52 -16.36 4.72
N ILE A 281 -16.61 -17.34 4.73
CA ILE A 281 -15.33 -17.27 5.41
C ILE A 281 -14.28 -16.92 4.35
N VAL A 282 -13.60 -15.80 4.53
CA VAL A 282 -12.62 -15.23 3.59
C VAL A 282 -11.23 -15.43 4.15
N GLU A 283 -10.47 -16.32 3.55
CA GLU A 283 -9.07 -16.56 3.90
C GLU A 283 -8.21 -15.49 3.24
N LEU A 284 -7.61 -14.61 4.05
CA LEU A 284 -6.73 -13.55 3.58
C LEU A 284 -5.27 -14.02 3.56
N ASP A 285 -4.47 -13.41 2.69
CA ASP A 285 -3.02 -13.44 2.83
C ASP A 285 -2.63 -12.53 4.00
N ASP A 286 -2.04 -13.09 5.09
CA ASP A 286 -1.68 -12.35 6.31
C ASP A 286 -0.83 -11.11 6.00
N ASP A 287 0.05 -11.21 5.02
CA ASP A 287 0.92 -10.11 4.62
C ASP A 287 0.13 -8.95 3.99
N ILE A 288 -0.87 -9.27 3.15
CA ILE A 288 -1.76 -8.28 2.52
C ILE A 288 -2.72 -7.71 3.56
N ALA A 289 -3.21 -8.55 4.45
CA ALA A 289 -4.17 -8.21 5.49
C ALA A 289 -3.62 -7.25 6.56
N SER A 290 -2.28 -7.19 6.74
CA SER A 290 -1.61 -6.45 7.81
C SER A 290 -0.69 -5.32 7.33
N ARG A 291 -0.66 -5.03 6.02
CA ARG A 291 0.25 -4.03 5.43
C ARG A 291 -0.52 -2.94 4.69
N TRP A 292 -0.07 -1.70 4.84
CA TRP A 292 -0.62 -0.52 4.15
C TRP A 292 0.24 -0.04 2.98
N GLY A 293 0.97 -0.99 2.34
CA GLY A 293 1.80 -0.77 1.16
C GLY A 293 1.02 -0.88 -0.16
N PRO A 294 1.72 -1.04 -1.29
CA PRO A 294 1.13 -1.10 -2.64
C PRO A 294 0.05 -2.18 -2.82
N ARG A 295 0.17 -3.31 -2.12
CA ARG A 295 -0.78 -4.43 -2.18
C ARG A 295 -2.09 -4.21 -1.41
N LEU A 296 -2.24 -3.05 -0.76
CA LEU A 296 -3.49 -2.68 -0.10
C LEU A 296 -4.71 -2.74 -1.04
N VAL A 297 -4.51 -2.44 -2.33
CA VAL A 297 -5.55 -2.55 -3.36
C VAL A 297 -6.09 -3.99 -3.47
N GLU A 298 -5.24 -4.99 -3.25
CA GLU A 298 -5.64 -6.40 -3.26
C GLU A 298 -6.56 -6.71 -2.07
N LEU A 299 -6.25 -6.22 -0.86
CA LEU A 299 -7.15 -6.35 0.30
C LEU A 299 -8.52 -5.74 0.00
N VAL A 300 -8.54 -4.50 -0.51
CA VAL A 300 -9.80 -3.80 -0.85
C VAL A 300 -10.62 -4.59 -1.88
N ARG A 301 -9.95 -5.20 -2.88
CA ARG A 301 -10.58 -6.04 -3.90
C ARG A 301 -11.22 -7.30 -3.28
N VAL A 302 -10.50 -7.99 -2.40
CA VAL A 302 -11.00 -9.19 -1.71
C VAL A 302 -12.23 -8.85 -0.87
N VAL A 303 -12.23 -7.70 -0.17
CA VAL A 303 -13.40 -7.25 0.60
C VAL A 303 -14.60 -6.97 -0.33
N ALA A 304 -14.37 -6.28 -1.46
CA ALA A 304 -15.43 -6.03 -2.46
C ALA A 304 -16.05 -7.33 -3.00
N GLU A 305 -15.21 -8.32 -3.31
CA GLU A 305 -15.62 -9.64 -3.80
C GLU A 305 -16.40 -10.42 -2.73
N ALA A 306 -15.97 -10.35 -1.47
CA ALA A 306 -16.65 -10.99 -0.35
C ALA A 306 -18.08 -10.44 -0.17
N VAL A 307 -18.23 -9.10 -0.18
CA VAL A 307 -19.55 -8.45 -0.11
C VAL A 307 -20.46 -8.87 -1.26
N ALA A 308 -19.95 -8.85 -2.50
CA ALA A 308 -20.70 -9.25 -3.68
C ALA A 308 -21.13 -10.72 -3.63
N SER A 309 -20.29 -11.61 -3.10
CA SER A 309 -20.57 -13.04 -2.94
C SER A 309 -21.76 -13.29 -1.99
N VAL A 310 -21.77 -12.64 -0.82
CA VAL A 310 -22.86 -12.78 0.15
C VAL A 310 -24.19 -12.30 -0.43
N VAL A 311 -24.18 -11.17 -1.14
CA VAL A 311 -25.40 -10.61 -1.77
C VAL A 311 -25.96 -11.53 -2.84
N THR A 312 -25.10 -12.17 -3.64
CA THR A 312 -25.55 -13.07 -4.72
C THR A 312 -25.99 -14.44 -4.21
N ALA A 313 -25.52 -14.86 -3.02
CA ALA A 313 -25.90 -16.12 -2.37
C ALA A 313 -27.22 -16.02 -1.59
N SER A 314 -27.67 -14.81 -1.27
CA SER A 314 -28.97 -14.60 -0.59
C SER A 314 -30.12 -14.85 -1.57
N PRO A 315 -31.09 -15.75 -1.25
CA PRO A 315 -32.15 -16.20 -2.16
C PRO A 315 -33.21 -15.12 -2.45
#